data_d4672a0a51b4c1c76840cdd39efc9638
#
_entry.id   d4672a0a51b4c1c76840cdd39efc9638
#
_cell.length_a   1.000
_cell.length_b   1.000
_cell.length_c   1.000
_cell.angle_alpha   90.00
_cell.angle_beta   90.00
_cell.angle_gamma   90.00
#
_symmetry.space_group_name_H-M   'P 1'
#
loop_
_entity.id
_entity.type
_entity.pdbx_description
1 polymer ?
#
loop_
_entity_poly.entity_id
_entity_poly.type
_entity_poly.pdbx_seq_one_letter_code
_entity_poly.pdbx_strand_id
1 'polypeptide(L)'
;MTTPAIISVAITGSVPRKKDCPGLPVTVSEQIESTHAAYEAGAALVHIHVRKPDESPSSDPDLFAQVQEGIRKHCPDMIVQFSTGGRGRSQSERGAMLKHARYGIPRNRIGELSQHDL
;
A
#
# COMPACT_ATOMS: atom_id res chain seq x y z
N MET A 1 25.42 -20.25 9.99
CA MET A 1 25.14 -18.86 9.60
C MET A 1 23.97 -18.83 8.64
N THR A 2 22.90 -18.15 8.97
CA THR A 2 21.72 -18.07 8.12
C THR A 2 21.79 -16.79 7.27
N THR A 3 21.41 -16.90 5.99
CA THR A 3 21.28 -15.75 5.12
C THR A 3 19.93 -15.06 5.42
N PRO A 4 19.92 -13.76 5.71
CA PRO A 4 18.67 -13.05 5.95
C PRO A 4 17.82 -13.01 4.68
N ALA A 5 16.50 -13.08 4.85
CA ALA A 5 15.54 -12.95 3.76
C ALA A 5 14.68 -11.71 3.98
N ILE A 6 14.35 -11.03 2.89
CA ILE A 6 13.44 -9.89 2.91
C ILE A 6 12.04 -10.41 2.61
N ILE A 7 11.11 -10.19 3.54
CA ILE A 7 9.72 -10.61 3.40
C ILE A 7 8.90 -9.41 2.98
N SER A 8 8.32 -9.49 1.78
CA SER A 8 7.37 -8.51 1.27
C SER A 8 5.95 -9.06 1.38
N VAL A 9 5.02 -8.24 1.82
CA VAL A 9 3.62 -8.63 1.93
C VAL A 9 2.75 -7.78 1.02
N ALA A 10 1.84 -8.41 0.29
CA ALA A 10 0.82 -7.76 -0.52
C ALA A 10 -0.54 -8.07 0.12
N ILE A 11 -1.09 -7.11 0.84
CA ILE A 11 -2.25 -7.34 1.71
C ILE A 11 -3.59 -7.37 1.00
N THR A 12 -3.74 -6.70 -0.14
CA THR A 12 -5.04 -6.51 -0.78
C THR A 12 -5.05 -6.88 -2.26
N GLY A 13 -4.14 -6.31 -3.05
CA GLY A 13 -4.18 -6.45 -4.50
C GLY A 13 -5.31 -5.63 -5.14
N SER A 14 -5.60 -5.88 -6.43
CA SER A 14 -6.57 -5.09 -7.18
C SER A 14 -7.82 -5.87 -7.60
N VAL A 15 -7.79 -7.20 -7.56
CA VAL A 15 -8.84 -8.05 -8.11
C VAL A 15 -9.80 -8.60 -7.07
N PRO A 16 -9.35 -9.20 -5.96
CA PRO A 16 -10.26 -9.85 -5.02
C PRO A 16 -11.22 -8.88 -4.37
N ARG A 17 -12.37 -9.41 -3.95
CA ARG A 17 -13.39 -8.69 -3.18
C ARG A 17 -13.64 -9.43 -1.87
N LYS A 18 -14.32 -8.79 -0.92
CA LYS A 18 -14.67 -9.43 0.35
C LYS A 18 -15.55 -10.68 0.17
N LYS A 19 -16.34 -10.73 -0.90
CA LYS A 19 -17.14 -11.92 -1.25
C LYS A 19 -16.24 -13.13 -1.57
N ASP A 20 -15.04 -12.87 -2.11
CA ASP A 20 -14.07 -13.92 -2.44
C ASP A 20 -13.26 -14.32 -1.21
N CYS A 21 -12.97 -13.33 -0.36
CA CYS A 21 -12.20 -13.50 0.86
C CYS A 21 -12.71 -12.50 1.91
N PRO A 22 -13.52 -12.94 2.88
CA PRO A 22 -14.09 -12.03 3.88
C PRO A 22 -13.06 -11.27 4.72
N GLY A 23 -11.86 -11.81 4.88
CA GLY A 23 -10.76 -11.17 5.60
C GLY A 23 -9.95 -10.18 4.77
N LEU A 24 -10.33 -9.92 3.52
CA LEU A 24 -9.59 -8.98 2.66
C LEU A 24 -9.61 -7.57 3.25
N PRO A 25 -8.44 -6.95 3.51
CA PRO A 25 -8.41 -5.57 4.02
C PRO A 25 -8.72 -4.59 2.90
N VAL A 26 -9.82 -3.86 3.03
CA VAL A 26 -10.31 -2.89 2.03
C VAL A 26 -10.22 -1.47 2.56
N THR A 27 -10.72 -1.23 3.78
CA THR A 27 -10.69 0.11 4.38
C THR A 27 -9.28 0.50 4.83
N VAL A 28 -9.07 1.80 5.02
CA VAL A 28 -7.79 2.32 5.52
C VAL A 28 -7.39 1.63 6.84
N SER A 29 -8.32 1.53 7.80
CA SER A 29 -8.02 0.91 9.08
C SER A 29 -7.72 -0.59 8.95
N GLU A 30 -8.46 -1.30 8.11
CA GLU A 30 -8.20 -2.72 7.86
C GLU A 30 -6.82 -2.94 7.24
N GLN A 31 -6.41 -2.07 6.32
CA GLN A 31 -5.09 -2.17 5.68
C GLN A 31 -3.96 -1.86 6.67
N ILE A 32 -4.15 -0.87 7.54
CA ILE A 32 -3.18 -0.56 8.59
C ILE A 32 -3.06 -1.74 9.56
N GLU A 33 -4.17 -2.30 10.00
CA GLU A 33 -4.18 -3.43 10.92
C GLU A 33 -3.52 -4.67 10.31
N SER A 34 -3.85 -5.00 9.07
CA SER A 34 -3.26 -6.14 8.37
C SER A 34 -1.75 -5.96 8.16
N THR A 35 -1.31 -4.75 7.82
CA THR A 35 0.10 -4.42 7.68
C THR A 35 0.83 -4.55 9.03
N HIS A 36 0.22 -4.06 10.10
CA HIS A 36 0.81 -4.17 11.44
C HIS A 36 0.98 -5.64 11.86
N ALA A 37 -0.01 -6.47 11.60
CA ALA A 37 0.11 -7.91 11.88
C ALA A 37 1.25 -8.56 11.10
N ALA A 38 1.41 -8.20 9.82
CA ALA A 38 2.50 -8.70 8.99
C ALA A 38 3.87 -8.20 9.49
N TYR A 39 3.93 -6.93 9.90
CA TYR A 39 5.14 -6.32 10.48
C TYR A 39 5.58 -7.07 11.75
N GLU A 40 4.64 -7.35 12.66
CA GLU A 40 4.92 -8.09 13.87
C GLU A 40 5.39 -9.53 13.57
N ALA A 41 4.96 -10.10 12.45
CA ALA A 41 5.39 -11.42 11.99
C ALA A 41 6.73 -11.40 11.23
N GLY A 42 7.32 -10.22 11.00
CA GLY A 42 8.65 -10.10 10.40
C GLY A 42 8.69 -9.55 8.98
N ALA A 43 7.57 -9.07 8.42
CA ALA A 43 7.59 -8.45 7.10
C ALA A 43 8.32 -7.12 7.12
N ALA A 44 9.13 -6.85 6.09
CA ALA A 44 9.95 -5.66 5.97
C ALA A 44 9.36 -4.65 4.96
N LEU A 45 8.56 -5.11 4.01
CA LEU A 45 7.97 -4.29 2.96
C LEU A 45 6.50 -4.65 2.80
N VAL A 46 5.66 -3.64 2.60
CA VAL A 46 4.24 -3.82 2.25
C VAL A 46 3.93 -3.16 0.93
N HIS A 47 3.21 -3.88 0.06
CA HIS A 47 2.71 -3.37 -1.21
C HIS A 47 1.24 -3.00 -1.05
N ILE A 48 0.90 -1.73 -1.30
CA ILE A 48 -0.42 -1.17 -1.00
C ILE A 48 -1.21 -0.88 -2.27
N HIS A 49 -2.45 -1.39 -2.30
CA HIS A 49 -3.51 -1.01 -3.22
C HIS A 49 -4.66 -0.43 -2.40
N VAL A 50 -5.09 0.78 -2.70
CA VAL A 50 -6.25 1.36 -2.00
C VAL A 50 -7.54 1.08 -2.76
N ARG A 51 -8.64 1.03 -2.03
CA ARG A 51 -9.97 0.69 -2.54
C ARG A 51 -10.97 1.77 -2.16
N LYS A 52 -11.97 1.96 -3.02
CA LYS A 52 -13.15 2.78 -2.71
C LYS A 52 -14.08 2.02 -1.75
N PRO A 53 -15.09 2.69 -1.16
CA PRO A 53 -16.05 2.02 -0.27
C PRO A 53 -16.79 0.85 -0.93
N ASP A 54 -16.97 0.88 -2.26
CA ASP A 54 -17.57 -0.21 -3.03
C ASP A 54 -16.57 -1.33 -3.36
N GLU A 55 -15.37 -1.29 -2.77
CA GLU A 55 -14.25 -2.22 -2.94
C GLU A 55 -13.52 -2.12 -4.29
N SER A 56 -13.95 -1.23 -5.19
CA SER A 56 -13.24 -1.05 -6.46
C SER A 56 -11.88 -0.39 -6.24
N PRO A 57 -10.89 -0.68 -7.13
CA PRO A 57 -9.56 -0.06 -7.01
C PRO A 57 -9.61 1.45 -7.14
N SER A 58 -8.75 2.12 -6.40
CA SER A 58 -8.63 3.58 -6.40
C SER A 58 -7.16 4.00 -6.59
N SER A 59 -6.97 5.18 -7.16
CA SER A 59 -5.68 5.86 -7.19
C SER A 59 -5.70 7.16 -6.37
N ASP A 60 -6.68 7.30 -5.47
CA ASP A 60 -6.86 8.49 -4.66
C ASP A 60 -5.64 8.75 -3.77
N PRO A 61 -4.92 9.88 -3.96
CA PRO A 61 -3.75 10.21 -3.15
C PRO A 61 -4.06 10.33 -1.65
N ASP A 62 -5.26 10.79 -1.29
CA ASP A 62 -5.65 10.92 0.12
C ASP A 62 -5.77 9.57 0.81
N LEU A 63 -6.29 8.56 0.12
CA LEU A 63 -6.37 7.20 0.66
C LEU A 63 -4.97 6.62 0.89
N PHE A 64 -4.08 6.77 -0.08
CA PHE A 64 -2.68 6.33 0.08
C PHE A 64 -2.00 7.03 1.24
N ALA A 65 -2.22 8.33 1.38
CA ALA A 65 -1.64 9.13 2.45
C ALA A 65 -2.13 8.68 3.83
N GLN A 66 -3.43 8.40 3.97
CA GLN A 66 -4.01 7.93 5.22
C GLN A 66 -3.44 6.57 5.63
N VAL A 67 -3.33 5.65 4.68
CA VAL A 67 -2.75 4.32 4.93
C VAL A 67 -1.29 4.48 5.36
N GLN A 68 -0.52 5.28 4.64
CA GLN A 68 0.88 5.51 4.97
C GLN A 68 1.07 6.11 6.35
N GLU A 69 0.28 7.10 6.70
CA GLU A 69 0.35 7.74 8.02
C GLU A 69 0.14 6.70 9.14
N GLY A 70 -0.88 5.86 9.00
CA GLY A 70 -1.15 4.81 9.96
C GLY A 70 -0.04 3.76 10.03
N ILE A 71 0.51 3.37 8.88
CA ILE A 71 1.63 2.42 8.84
C ILE A 71 2.87 3.01 9.52
N ARG A 72 3.20 4.27 9.24
CA ARG A 72 4.35 4.94 9.87
C ARG A 72 4.22 5.01 11.39
N LYS A 73 3.01 5.18 11.88
CA LYS A 73 2.73 5.23 13.31
C LYS A 73 2.95 3.89 14.00
N HIS A 74 2.55 2.79 13.38
CA HIS A 74 2.57 1.45 13.98
C HIS A 74 3.74 0.58 13.53
N CYS A 75 4.31 0.89 12.36
CA CYS A 75 5.38 0.12 11.73
C CYS A 75 6.48 1.07 11.24
N PRO A 76 7.25 1.71 12.15
CA PRO A 76 8.14 2.83 11.78
C PRO A 76 9.22 2.46 10.78
N ASP A 77 9.67 1.21 10.79
CA ASP A 77 10.77 0.77 9.92
C ASP A 77 10.28 0.10 8.62
N MET A 78 8.98 -0.03 8.45
CA MET A 78 8.41 -0.72 7.29
C MET A 78 8.60 0.09 6.02
N ILE A 79 9.03 -0.58 4.96
CA ILE A 79 9.07 0.01 3.62
C ILE A 79 7.66 -0.06 3.04
N VAL A 80 7.12 1.10 2.62
CA VAL A 80 5.77 1.19 2.05
C VAL A 80 5.88 1.42 0.55
N GLN A 81 5.40 0.47 -0.23
CA GLN A 81 5.38 0.55 -1.69
C GLN A 81 3.94 0.76 -2.14
N PHE A 82 3.70 1.85 -2.88
CA PHE A 82 2.38 2.12 -3.44
C PHE A 82 2.26 1.53 -4.84
N SER A 83 1.14 0.90 -5.12
CA SER A 83 0.83 0.47 -6.47
C SER A 83 0.45 1.66 -7.33
N THR A 84 1.06 1.76 -8.52
CA THR A 84 0.70 2.71 -9.56
C THR A 84 -0.11 2.04 -10.67
N GLY A 85 -0.55 0.82 -10.47
CA GLY A 85 -1.43 0.10 -11.38
C GLY A 85 -2.81 0.73 -11.46
N GLY A 86 -3.50 0.55 -12.55
CA GLY A 86 -4.83 1.14 -12.68
C GLY A 86 -5.41 1.00 -14.08
N ARG A 87 -6.01 -0.15 -14.37
CA ARG A 87 -6.72 -0.36 -15.64
C ARG A 87 -7.79 0.71 -15.80
N GLY A 88 -7.83 1.34 -16.98
CA GLY A 88 -8.81 2.37 -17.29
C GLY A 88 -8.53 3.75 -16.69
N ARG A 89 -7.47 3.91 -15.92
CA ARG A 89 -7.05 5.20 -15.36
C ARG A 89 -5.83 5.72 -16.11
N SER A 90 -5.74 7.07 -16.24
CA SER A 90 -4.60 7.71 -16.91
C SER A 90 -3.32 7.54 -16.11
N GLN A 91 -2.17 7.71 -16.75
CA GLN A 91 -0.88 7.69 -16.07
C GLN A 91 -0.80 8.78 -14.99
N SER A 92 -1.37 9.95 -15.28
CA SER A 92 -1.43 11.06 -14.32
C SER A 92 -2.21 10.69 -13.07
N GLU A 93 -3.37 10.04 -13.22
CA GLU A 93 -4.17 9.57 -12.09
C GLU A 93 -3.44 8.51 -11.28
N ARG A 94 -2.84 7.53 -11.97
CA ARG A 94 -2.13 6.43 -11.31
C ARG A 94 -0.92 6.87 -10.51
N GLY A 95 -0.24 7.92 -10.96
CA GLY A 95 0.94 8.46 -10.29
C GLY A 95 0.68 9.65 -9.37
N ALA A 96 -0.57 10.05 -9.17
CA ALA A 96 -0.90 11.28 -8.42
C ALA A 96 -0.42 11.25 -6.98
N MET A 97 -0.45 10.09 -6.30
CA MET A 97 -0.01 9.98 -4.92
C MET A 97 1.48 10.29 -4.72
N LEU A 98 2.28 10.21 -5.79
CA LEU A 98 3.71 10.50 -5.73
C LEU A 98 4.01 11.99 -5.60
N LYS A 99 3.07 12.80 -6.04
CA LYS A 99 3.20 14.26 -6.01
C LYS A 99 2.57 14.85 -4.76
N HIS A 100 1.96 14.01 -3.93
CA HIS A 100 1.21 14.45 -2.76
C HIS A 100 2.17 14.75 -1.61
N ALA A 101 2.58 16.00 -1.49
CA ALA A 101 3.52 16.46 -0.47
C ALA A 101 2.90 16.59 0.94
N ARG A 102 1.59 16.36 1.08
CA ARG A 102 0.80 16.67 2.29
C ARG A 102 1.28 15.94 3.55
N TYR A 103 1.94 14.81 3.39
CA TYR A 103 2.26 13.93 4.51
C TYR A 103 3.76 13.72 4.71
N GLY A 104 4.58 14.60 4.15
CA GLY A 104 6.00 14.59 4.41
C GLY A 104 6.70 13.28 4.05
N ILE A 105 6.27 12.64 2.98
CA ILE A 105 6.92 11.42 2.50
C ILE A 105 8.37 11.76 2.12
N PRO A 106 9.38 11.20 2.79
CA PRO A 106 10.75 11.46 2.40
C PRO A 106 10.96 11.05 0.94
N ARG A 107 11.53 11.93 0.14
CA ARG A 107 11.78 11.70 -1.30
C ARG A 107 12.54 10.39 -1.57
N ASN A 108 13.37 9.98 -0.64
CA ASN A 108 14.15 8.76 -0.75
C ASN A 108 13.29 7.47 -0.65
N ARG A 109 12.03 7.59 -0.25
CA ARG A 109 11.11 6.46 -0.20
C ARG A 109 10.07 6.46 -1.32
N ILE A 110 10.08 7.51 -2.16
CA ILE A 110 9.19 7.59 -3.33
C ILE A 110 9.68 6.65 -4.45
N GLY A 111 10.95 6.28 -4.43
CA GLY A 111 11.52 5.33 -5.39
C GLY A 111 11.08 3.88 -5.20
N GLU A 112 10.27 3.61 -4.19
CA GLU A 112 9.77 2.27 -3.88
C GLU A 112 8.54 1.89 -4.71
N LEU A 113 8.45 2.43 -5.91
CA LEU A 113 7.35 2.13 -6.82
C LEU A 113 7.61 0.85 -7.59
N SER A 114 6.57 0.10 -7.77
CA SER A 114 6.61 -1.02 -8.69
C SER A 114 6.78 -0.48 -10.12
N GLN A 115 7.89 -0.79 -10.74
CA GLN A 115 8.16 -0.42 -12.13
C GLN A 115 7.17 -1.04 -13.11
N HIS A 116 6.49 -2.10 -12.70
CA HIS A 116 5.49 -2.79 -13.52
C HIS A 116 4.19 -1.97 -13.67
N ASP A 117 4.01 -0.97 -12.83
CA ASP A 117 2.80 -0.17 -12.78
C ASP A 117 2.89 1.09 -13.64
N LEU A 118 4.05 1.34 -14.22
CA LEU A 118 4.31 2.48 -15.11
C LEU A 118 4.23 2.07 -16.61
#